data_47780ca0050219de83f6909d62c57dce
#
_entry.id   47780ca0050219de83f6909d62c57dce
#
_cell.length_a   1.000
_cell.length_b   1.000
_cell.length_c   1.000
_cell.angle_alpha   90.00
_cell.angle_beta   90.00
_cell.angle_gamma   90.00
#
_symmetry.space_group_name_H-M   'P 1'
#
loop_
_entity.id
_entity.type
_entity.pdbx_description
1 polymer ?
#
loop_
_entity_poly.entity_id
_entity_poly.type
_entity_poly.pdbx_seq_one_letter_code
_entity_poly.pdbx_strand_id
1 'polypeptide(L)'
;MKLLLIILSFLLLYSPVIGNSHKGETLYGWGNTLPYVWKGVGDKETHPKYEGDVENGVPNGLGVLISTNGWKYFGSWKNGEIWNGTEYDKDGNIIYRWVEGKRKYSNLYKSY
;
A
#
# COMPACT_ATOMS: atom_id res chain seq x y z
N MET A 1 33.58 1.18 23.37
CA MET A 1 33.32 0.76 21.99
C MET A 1 32.26 -0.29 21.90
N LYS A 2 32.45 -1.39 22.60
CA LYS A 2 31.44 -2.46 22.59
C LYS A 2 30.10 -2.04 23.17
N LEU A 3 30.16 -1.19 24.20
CA LEU A 3 28.97 -0.65 24.81
C LEU A 3 28.16 0.20 23.85
N LEU A 4 28.86 0.99 23.06
CA LEU A 4 28.20 1.84 22.08
C LEU A 4 27.46 1.02 21.02
N LEU A 5 28.10 -0.03 20.57
CA LEU A 5 27.48 -0.94 19.59
C LEU A 5 26.24 -1.62 20.16
N ILE A 6 26.31 -2.02 21.42
CA ILE A 6 25.19 -2.66 22.10
C ILE A 6 24.03 -1.69 22.23
N ILE A 7 24.32 -0.44 22.55
CA ILE A 7 23.30 0.59 22.68
C ILE A 7 22.62 0.82 21.33
N LEU A 8 23.39 0.87 20.26
CA LEU A 8 22.86 1.05 18.92
C LEU A 8 21.93 -0.10 18.54
N SER A 9 22.37 -1.33 18.81
CA SER A 9 21.53 -2.51 18.55
C SER A 9 20.24 -2.44 19.33
N PHE A 10 20.33 -1.99 20.56
CA PHE A 10 19.17 -1.89 21.42
C PHE A 10 18.16 -0.88 20.89
N LEU A 11 18.64 0.26 20.40
CA LEU A 11 17.80 1.27 19.80
C LEU A 11 17.07 0.74 18.56
N LEU A 12 17.76 -0.05 17.76
CA LEU A 12 17.14 -0.67 16.59
C LEU A 12 16.06 -1.65 16.99
N LEU A 13 16.26 -2.35 18.08
CA LEU A 13 15.25 -3.29 18.58
C LEU A 13 14.01 -2.59 19.09
N TYR A 14 14.17 -1.38 19.58
CA TYR A 14 13.01 -0.63 20.05
C TYR A 14 12.15 -0.07 18.94
N SER A 15 12.72 0.18 17.78
CA SER A 15 11.97 0.76 16.69
C SER A 15 10.69 -0.01 16.36
N PRO A 16 10.71 -1.34 16.25
CA PRO A 16 9.48 -2.07 15.90
C PRO A 16 8.47 -2.11 17.04
N VAL A 17 8.86 -1.76 18.24
CA VAL A 17 7.95 -1.81 19.39
C VAL A 17 7.10 -0.56 19.47
N ILE A 18 7.53 0.51 18.84
CA ILE A 18 6.83 1.78 18.89
C ILE A 18 5.74 1.79 17.83
N GLY A 19 4.56 1.38 18.24
CA GLY A 19 3.42 1.31 17.35
C GLY A 19 3.43 0.05 16.48
N ASN A 20 2.36 -0.17 15.77
CA ASN A 20 2.16 -1.31 14.88
C ASN A 20 2.41 -0.91 13.43
N SER A 21 3.48 -0.15 13.22
CA SER A 21 3.82 0.40 11.92
C SER A 21 4.94 -0.41 11.29
N HIS A 22 4.73 -0.88 10.08
CA HIS A 22 5.69 -1.69 9.34
C HIS A 22 5.84 -1.18 7.93
N LYS A 23 7.08 -1.21 7.42
CA LYS A 23 7.38 -0.80 6.04
C LYS A 23 7.73 -2.00 5.20
N GLY A 24 7.31 -1.96 3.95
CA GLY A 24 7.62 -3.03 3.02
C GLY A 24 6.84 -4.31 3.27
N GLU A 25 5.74 -4.22 3.98
CA GLU A 25 4.91 -5.38 4.25
C GLU A 25 3.99 -5.71 3.09
N THR A 26 3.59 -6.98 3.06
CA THR A 26 2.65 -7.48 2.06
C THR A 26 1.33 -7.80 2.73
N LEU A 27 0.24 -7.27 2.15
CA LEU A 27 -1.11 -7.61 2.54
C LEU A 27 -1.90 -8.03 1.30
N TYR A 28 -2.98 -8.74 1.51
CA TYR A 28 -3.89 -9.14 0.44
C TYR A 28 -5.27 -8.58 0.71
N GLY A 29 -5.91 -8.11 -0.35
CA GLY A 29 -7.27 -7.58 -0.25
C GLY A 29 -8.29 -8.67 -0.45
N TRP A 30 -9.19 -8.80 0.49
CA TRP A 30 -10.30 -9.75 0.45
C TRP A 30 -11.60 -9.00 0.23
N GLY A 31 -12.41 -9.47 -0.69
CA GLY A 31 -13.64 -8.81 -1.10
C GLY A 31 -13.62 -8.51 -2.57
N ASN A 32 -14.74 -8.10 -3.14
CA ASN A 32 -14.87 -7.90 -4.58
C ASN A 32 -14.50 -6.51 -5.04
N THR A 33 -14.58 -5.54 -4.16
CA THR A 33 -14.31 -4.14 -4.50
C THR A 33 -13.66 -3.42 -3.32
N LEU A 34 -13.06 -2.28 -3.60
CA LEU A 34 -12.59 -1.38 -2.55
C LEU A 34 -13.77 -0.83 -1.73
N PRO A 35 -13.62 -0.64 -0.42
CA PRO A 35 -12.44 -1.00 0.35
C PRO A 35 -12.39 -2.49 0.67
N TYR A 36 -11.18 -3.05 0.64
CA TYR A 36 -10.98 -4.47 0.93
C TYR A 36 -10.86 -4.72 2.43
N VAL A 37 -11.11 -5.97 2.82
CA VAL A 37 -10.67 -6.47 4.12
C VAL A 37 -9.23 -6.93 3.93
N TRP A 38 -8.31 -6.39 4.72
CA TRP A 38 -6.89 -6.65 4.54
C TRP A 38 -6.43 -7.80 5.43
N LYS A 39 -5.68 -8.72 4.84
CA LYS A 39 -5.13 -9.88 5.55
C LYS A 39 -3.70 -10.12 5.11
N GLY A 40 -2.90 -10.68 6.02
CA GLY A 40 -1.52 -11.05 5.71
C GLY A 40 -1.39 -12.30 4.88
N VAL A 41 -2.49 -12.99 4.59
CA VAL A 41 -2.51 -14.21 3.80
C VAL A 41 -3.41 -14.03 2.60
N GLY A 42 -3.04 -14.66 1.49
CA GLY A 42 -3.81 -14.60 0.26
C GLY A 42 -2.99 -15.15 -0.89
N ASP A 43 -3.59 -15.14 -2.07
CA ASP A 43 -2.96 -15.62 -3.29
C ASP A 43 -3.03 -14.50 -4.32
N LYS A 44 -1.88 -14.10 -4.86
CA LYS A 44 -1.81 -13.02 -5.85
C LYS A 44 -2.62 -13.31 -7.12
N GLU A 45 -2.95 -14.58 -7.35
CA GLU A 45 -3.77 -14.96 -8.51
C GLU A 45 -5.25 -14.64 -8.29
N THR A 46 -5.68 -14.59 -7.02
CA THR A 46 -7.09 -14.42 -6.68
C THR A 46 -7.36 -13.21 -5.79
N HIS A 47 -6.33 -12.62 -5.22
CA HIS A 47 -6.48 -11.46 -4.34
C HIS A 47 -5.57 -10.33 -4.78
N PRO A 48 -6.02 -9.08 -4.78
CA PRO A 48 -5.13 -7.94 -4.96
C PRO A 48 -4.04 -7.97 -3.90
N LYS A 49 -2.84 -7.59 -4.30
CA LYS A 49 -1.67 -7.62 -3.43
C LYS A 49 -1.20 -6.20 -3.14
N TYR A 50 -1.05 -5.89 -1.88
CA TYR A 50 -0.51 -4.61 -1.41
C TYR A 50 0.91 -4.82 -0.91
N GLU A 51 1.80 -3.89 -1.27
CA GLU A 51 3.14 -3.82 -0.70
C GLU A 51 3.43 -2.39 -0.29
N GLY A 52 3.79 -2.19 0.96
CA GLY A 52 4.12 -0.86 1.45
C GLY A 52 3.99 -0.72 2.95
N ASP A 53 3.70 0.50 3.36
CA ASP A 53 3.57 0.83 4.78
C ASP A 53 2.27 0.26 5.34
N VAL A 54 2.37 -0.36 6.50
CA VAL A 54 1.24 -0.99 7.18
C VAL A 54 1.19 -0.50 8.61
N GLU A 55 0.01 -0.16 9.07
CA GLU A 55 -0.23 0.22 10.45
C GLU A 55 -1.52 -0.43 10.92
N ASN A 56 -1.46 -1.10 12.06
CA ASN A 56 -2.61 -1.80 12.63
C ASN A 56 -3.25 -2.81 11.65
N GLY A 57 -2.41 -3.46 10.85
CA GLY A 57 -2.87 -4.50 9.94
C GLY A 57 -3.50 -4.01 8.64
N VAL A 58 -3.47 -2.72 8.38
CA VAL A 58 -4.02 -2.16 7.14
C VAL A 58 -3.02 -1.23 6.46
N PRO A 59 -3.14 -1.01 5.13
CA PRO A 59 -2.31 -0.03 4.43
C PRO A 59 -2.46 1.35 5.05
N ASN A 60 -1.33 1.98 5.34
CA ASN A 60 -1.32 3.34 5.88
C ASN A 60 0.06 3.94 5.64
N GLY A 61 0.15 4.97 4.83
CA GLY A 61 1.40 5.55 4.37
C GLY A 61 1.55 5.39 2.86
N LEU A 62 2.72 5.01 2.38
CA LEU A 62 2.96 4.82 0.95
C LEU A 62 2.91 3.34 0.59
N GLY A 63 2.32 3.03 -0.54
CA GLY A 63 2.26 1.65 -0.98
C GLY A 63 1.73 1.47 -2.38
N VAL A 64 1.90 0.25 -2.88
CA VAL A 64 1.48 -0.18 -4.22
C VAL A 64 0.45 -1.27 -4.08
N LEU A 65 -0.65 -1.14 -4.81
CA LEU A 65 -1.64 -2.19 -4.94
C LEU A 65 -1.59 -2.73 -6.36
N ILE A 66 -1.51 -4.04 -6.47
CA ILE A 66 -1.50 -4.74 -7.76
C ILE A 66 -2.74 -5.62 -7.81
N SER A 67 -3.62 -5.36 -8.76
CA SER A 67 -4.83 -6.13 -8.90
C SER A 67 -4.59 -7.45 -9.63
N THR A 68 -5.56 -8.34 -9.55
CA THR A 68 -5.47 -9.64 -10.21
C THR A 68 -5.51 -9.55 -11.73
N ASN A 69 -6.03 -8.46 -12.27
CA ASN A 69 -6.09 -8.25 -13.73
C ASN A 69 -4.99 -7.30 -14.25
N GLY A 70 -4.04 -6.94 -13.38
CA GLY A 70 -2.84 -6.21 -13.79
C GLY A 70 -2.86 -4.71 -13.62
N TRP A 71 -3.96 -4.07 -13.27
CA TRP A 71 -3.90 -2.66 -12.97
C TRP A 71 -3.17 -2.45 -11.63
N LYS A 72 -2.62 -1.24 -11.46
CA LYS A 72 -1.83 -0.90 -10.27
C LYS A 72 -2.23 0.48 -9.76
N TYR A 73 -2.14 0.62 -8.45
CA TYR A 73 -2.23 1.92 -7.82
C TYR A 73 -0.94 2.18 -7.04
N PHE A 74 -0.36 3.35 -7.19
CA PHE A 74 0.78 3.78 -6.40
C PHE A 74 0.47 5.11 -5.76
N GLY A 75 0.62 5.20 -4.45
CA GLY A 75 0.42 6.45 -3.74
C GLY A 75 0.23 6.25 -2.25
N SER A 76 -0.41 7.24 -1.64
CA SER A 76 -0.64 7.21 -0.21
C SER A 76 -1.93 6.46 0.14
N TRP A 77 -1.93 5.94 1.35
CA TRP A 77 -3.01 5.16 1.93
C TRP A 77 -3.35 5.72 3.30
N LYS A 78 -4.59 5.67 3.66
CA LYS A 78 -5.07 6.15 4.95
C LYS A 78 -6.06 5.15 5.53
N ASN A 79 -5.68 4.52 6.63
CA ASN A 79 -6.53 3.56 7.34
C ASN A 79 -7.13 2.49 6.42
N GLY A 80 -6.30 1.91 5.56
CA GLY A 80 -6.71 0.83 4.68
C GLY A 80 -7.32 1.27 3.36
N GLU A 81 -7.44 2.58 3.11
CA GLU A 81 -8.06 3.10 1.90
C GLU A 81 -7.09 3.93 1.08
N ILE A 82 -7.27 3.88 -0.22
CA ILE A 82 -6.51 4.72 -1.16
C ILE A 82 -6.78 6.19 -0.83
N TRP A 83 -5.73 6.99 -0.85
CA TRP A 83 -5.86 8.40 -0.50
C TRP A 83 -5.43 9.31 -1.66
N ASN A 84 -4.14 9.50 -1.87
CA ASN A 84 -3.62 10.34 -2.95
C ASN A 84 -2.64 9.55 -3.80
N GLY A 85 -2.87 9.45 -5.09
CA GLY A 85 -1.96 8.72 -5.95
C GLY A 85 -2.47 8.54 -7.37
N THR A 86 -1.87 7.59 -8.07
CA THR A 86 -2.14 7.37 -9.47
C THR A 86 -2.44 5.90 -9.73
N GLU A 87 -3.42 5.68 -10.56
CA GLU A 87 -3.83 4.33 -10.97
C GLU A 87 -3.48 4.13 -12.44
N TYR A 88 -2.87 2.98 -12.74
CA TYR A 88 -2.40 2.60 -14.06
C TYR A 88 -3.13 1.35 -14.53
N ASP A 89 -3.37 1.26 -15.84
CA ASP A 89 -3.87 0.03 -16.40
C ASP A 89 -2.73 -1.01 -16.51
N LYS A 90 -3.05 -2.20 -17.00
CA LYS A 90 -2.06 -3.28 -17.12
C LYS A 90 -0.91 -2.95 -18.06
N ASP A 91 -1.11 -2.00 -18.98
CA ASP A 91 -0.09 -1.60 -19.95
C ASP A 91 0.72 -0.39 -19.47
N GLY A 92 0.44 0.10 -18.25
CA GLY A 92 1.17 1.21 -17.66
C GLY A 92 0.61 2.58 -17.99
N ASN A 93 -0.54 2.65 -18.63
CA ASN A 93 -1.19 3.92 -18.93
C ASN A 93 -1.91 4.47 -17.69
N ILE A 94 -1.80 5.78 -17.48
CA ILE A 94 -2.49 6.42 -16.37
C ILE A 94 -3.98 6.50 -16.71
N ILE A 95 -4.82 5.91 -15.87
CA ILE A 95 -6.27 5.95 -16.07
C ILE A 95 -6.98 6.82 -15.05
N TYR A 96 -6.53 6.81 -13.81
CA TYR A 96 -7.15 7.61 -12.76
C TYR A 96 -6.12 8.29 -11.90
N ARG A 97 -6.52 9.42 -11.36
CA ARG A 97 -5.82 10.07 -10.27
C ARG A 97 -6.73 10.04 -9.04
N TRP A 98 -6.16 9.73 -7.91
CA TRP A 98 -6.88 9.73 -6.65
C TRP A 98 -6.49 10.96 -5.84
N VAL A 99 -7.49 11.67 -5.33
CA VAL A 99 -7.31 12.86 -4.51
C VAL A 99 -8.21 12.75 -3.29
N GLU A 100 -7.59 12.66 -2.13
CA GLU A 100 -8.29 12.54 -0.84
C GLU A 100 -9.37 11.47 -0.88
N GLY A 101 -9.00 10.30 -1.37
CA GLY A 101 -9.89 9.15 -1.42
C GLY A 101 -10.91 9.14 -2.55
N LYS A 102 -10.84 10.10 -3.46
CA LYS A 102 -11.77 10.18 -4.59
C LYS A 102 -11.05 9.95 -5.90
N ARG A 103 -11.62 9.09 -6.71
CA ARG A 103 -11.08 8.74 -8.02
C ARG A 103 -11.49 9.78 -9.06
N LYS A 104 -10.53 10.22 -9.85
CA LYS A 104 -10.75 11.16 -10.95
C LYS A 104 -10.09 10.65 -12.21
N TYR A 105 -10.73 10.85 -13.34
CA TYR A 105 -10.13 10.46 -14.61
C TYR A 105 -8.88 11.30 -14.88
N SER A 106 -7.88 10.65 -15.46
CA SER A 106 -6.71 11.36 -15.98
C SER A 106 -7.10 12.21 -17.18
N ASN A 107 -6.56 13.42 -17.26
CA ASN A 107 -6.78 14.27 -18.41
C ASN A 107 -6.27 13.64 -19.70
N LEU A 108 -5.20 12.88 -19.63
CA LEU A 108 -4.67 12.14 -20.77
C LEU A 108 -5.64 11.09 -21.25
N TYR A 109 -6.34 10.44 -20.33
CA TYR A 109 -7.30 9.41 -20.67
C TYR A 109 -8.58 10.01 -21.24
N LYS A 110 -8.93 11.20 -20.79
CA LYS A 110 -10.15 11.89 -21.25
C LYS A 110 -10.04 12.48 -22.65
N SER A 111 -8.86 12.60 -23.20
CA SER A 111 -8.69 13.23 -24.51
C SER A 111 -9.21 12.36 -25.67
N TYR A 112 -9.72 11.21 -25.35
CA TYR A 112 -10.35 10.35 -26.31
C TYR A 112 -11.85 10.32 -26.11
#